data_798391d23929279b39a29d28533e824f
#
_entry.id   798391d23929279b39a29d28533e824f
#
_cell.length_a   1.000
_cell.length_b   1.000
_cell.length_c   1.000
_cell.angle_alpha   90.00
_cell.angle_beta   90.00
_cell.angle_gamma   90.00
#
_symmetry.space_group_name_H-M   'P 1'
#
loop_
_entity.id
_entity.type
_entity.pdbx_description
1 polymer ?
#
loop_
_entity_poly.entity_id
_entity_poly.type
_entity_poly.pdbx_seq_one_letter_code
_entity_poly.pdbx_strand_id
1 'polypeptide(L)'
;MQQSPNVLVVRRRYLGDIVLLGSFFRNLKLHWPEARVRILVEPAYAGVVPLNLDLESAFVTPRRPARWPGFLLRLRQERFTHVFNFDNTEGTALITRATGAAFRCGVHHGGYLLRFRWCYTHTVNHPNEEHESHPITEYYLEALSAAGVPLATREVRLTPREEDVAEMRRIVGATGPVLLVHPGSRSTFRIWPPEQFAAVCDRAQDELGAQAVLVGGPGDRQIVDEIRRAARTHLLNPTESLSVPRFAALARLAAVVLCHDSGPMHIAAAVGTPVVALYGSQNTTLFRPVGEGHSLIQAPLPCTDCVAPDTCVPKDSYRNYCVRRISTDQVYAAVRAQLSRVSAARA
;
A
#
# COMPACT_ATOMS: atom_id res chain seq x y z
N MET A 1 -30.87 -19.01 15.36
CA MET A 1 -30.22 -17.79 14.81
C MET A 1 -28.77 -18.14 14.54
N GLN A 2 -28.33 -18.07 13.32
CA GLN A 2 -26.93 -18.32 12.95
C GLN A 2 -26.09 -17.15 13.51
N GLN A 3 -25.09 -17.46 14.31
CA GLN A 3 -24.26 -16.44 14.95
C GLN A 3 -23.49 -15.68 13.87
N SER A 4 -23.51 -14.33 13.93
CA SER A 4 -22.80 -13.48 12.96
C SER A 4 -21.32 -13.86 12.90
N PRO A 5 -20.72 -13.96 11.70
CA PRO A 5 -19.34 -14.36 11.56
C PRO A 5 -18.37 -13.40 12.28
N ASN A 6 -17.44 -14.00 13.01
CA ASN A 6 -16.34 -13.30 13.68
C ASN A 6 -15.05 -13.67 12.96
N VAL A 7 -14.54 -12.75 12.15
CA VAL A 7 -13.48 -13.00 11.16
C VAL A 7 -12.17 -12.38 11.60
N LEU A 8 -11.09 -13.14 11.53
CA LEU A 8 -9.72 -12.65 11.62
C LEU A 8 -9.02 -12.81 10.28
N VAL A 9 -8.46 -11.73 9.77
CA VAL A 9 -7.56 -11.76 8.62
C VAL A 9 -6.13 -11.58 9.12
N VAL A 10 -5.23 -12.45 8.71
CA VAL A 10 -3.82 -12.44 9.09
C VAL A 10 -3.00 -11.93 7.90
N ARG A 11 -2.53 -10.68 7.99
CA ARG A 11 -1.59 -10.06 7.05
C ARG A 11 -0.73 -9.09 7.85
N ARG A 12 0.41 -9.57 8.36
CA ARG A 12 1.24 -8.76 9.28
C ARG A 12 1.96 -7.63 8.58
N ARG A 13 2.34 -7.80 7.33
CA ARG A 13 3.11 -6.85 6.47
C ARG A 13 2.76 -7.13 5.00
N TYR A 14 2.94 -6.19 4.10
CA TYR A 14 3.42 -4.83 4.24
C TYR A 14 2.25 -3.86 4.07
N LEU A 15 2.52 -2.53 4.15
CA LEU A 15 1.47 -1.51 4.11
C LEU A 15 0.59 -1.61 2.84
N GLY A 16 1.23 -1.75 1.66
CA GLY A 16 0.51 -1.91 0.39
C GLY A 16 -0.37 -3.15 0.37
N ASP A 17 0.14 -4.29 0.84
CA ASP A 17 -0.64 -5.54 0.90
C ASP A 17 -1.88 -5.45 1.79
N ILE A 18 -1.75 -4.73 2.92
CA ILE A 18 -2.89 -4.50 3.83
C ILE A 18 -3.94 -3.62 3.15
N VAL A 19 -3.53 -2.60 2.41
CA VAL A 19 -4.44 -1.75 1.62
C VAL A 19 -5.15 -2.56 0.55
N LEU A 20 -4.40 -3.37 -0.20
CA LEU A 20 -4.90 -4.18 -1.31
C LEU A 20 -5.90 -5.28 -0.88
N LEU A 21 -5.90 -5.68 0.40
CA LEU A 21 -6.94 -6.52 0.99
C LEU A 21 -8.30 -5.79 1.17
N GLY A 22 -8.39 -4.50 0.87
CA GLY A 22 -9.61 -3.71 1.03
C GLY A 22 -10.82 -4.30 0.31
N SER A 23 -10.65 -4.77 -0.93
CA SER A 23 -11.73 -5.44 -1.67
C SER A 23 -12.17 -6.76 -1.02
N PHE A 24 -11.24 -7.51 -0.44
CA PHE A 24 -11.56 -8.74 0.31
C PHE A 24 -12.44 -8.41 1.53
N PHE A 25 -12.08 -7.41 2.34
CA PHE A 25 -12.88 -6.98 3.49
C PHE A 25 -14.27 -6.49 3.06
N ARG A 26 -14.33 -5.72 1.96
CA ARG A 26 -15.59 -5.21 1.43
C ARG A 26 -16.55 -6.33 1.03
N ASN A 27 -16.08 -7.36 0.33
CA ASN A 27 -16.90 -8.52 -0.03
C ASN A 27 -17.39 -9.29 1.20
N LEU A 28 -16.57 -9.46 2.24
CA LEU A 28 -17.00 -10.06 3.50
C LEU A 28 -18.16 -9.27 4.12
N LYS A 29 -18.05 -7.93 4.16
CA LYS A 29 -19.09 -7.05 4.74
C LYS A 29 -20.35 -6.98 3.89
N LEU A 30 -20.23 -7.05 2.56
CA LEU A 30 -21.41 -7.11 1.67
C LEU A 30 -22.17 -8.41 1.83
N HIS A 31 -21.47 -9.53 2.00
CA HIS A 31 -22.09 -10.84 2.18
C HIS A 31 -22.58 -11.09 3.62
N TRP A 32 -21.80 -10.63 4.61
CA TRP A 32 -22.11 -10.72 6.04
C TRP A 32 -22.12 -9.31 6.68
N PRO A 33 -23.17 -8.52 6.53
CA PRO A 33 -23.19 -7.14 7.03
C PRO A 33 -22.85 -7.00 8.51
N GLU A 34 -23.30 -7.96 9.33
CA GLU A 34 -23.08 -8.01 10.78
C GLU A 34 -21.74 -8.68 11.18
N ALA A 35 -20.93 -9.11 10.22
CA ALA A 35 -19.65 -9.74 10.53
C ALA A 35 -18.71 -8.76 11.23
N ARG A 36 -18.04 -9.24 12.27
CA ARG A 36 -16.92 -8.52 12.91
C ARG A 36 -15.64 -8.90 12.19
N VAL A 37 -15.15 -8.02 11.32
CA VAL A 37 -13.92 -8.25 10.54
C VAL A 37 -12.77 -7.52 11.20
N ARG A 38 -11.74 -8.25 11.59
CA ARG A 38 -10.54 -7.73 12.26
C ARG A 38 -9.29 -8.25 11.57
N ILE A 39 -8.19 -7.51 11.68
CA ILE A 39 -6.92 -7.87 11.04
C ILE A 39 -5.79 -8.01 12.07
N LEU A 40 -4.88 -8.96 11.83
CA LEU A 40 -3.62 -9.10 12.56
C LEU A 40 -2.51 -8.43 11.77
N VAL A 41 -1.87 -7.42 12.37
CA VAL A 41 -0.80 -6.63 11.76
C VAL A 41 0.40 -6.45 12.69
N GLU A 42 1.56 -6.09 12.13
CA GLU A 42 2.69 -5.59 12.91
C GLU A 42 2.49 -4.12 13.32
N PRO A 43 3.11 -3.67 14.44
CA PRO A 43 2.92 -2.30 14.95
C PRO A 43 3.16 -1.19 13.93
N ALA A 44 4.11 -1.39 13.01
CA ALA A 44 4.46 -0.41 11.98
C ALA A 44 3.32 -0.13 10.99
N TYR A 45 2.38 -1.07 10.83
CA TYR A 45 1.31 -1.01 9.83
C TYR A 45 -0.09 -0.78 10.43
N ALA A 46 -0.20 -0.74 11.76
CA ALA A 46 -1.50 -0.59 12.43
C ALA A 46 -2.23 0.72 12.07
N GLY A 47 -1.48 1.76 11.72
CA GLY A 47 -2.04 3.08 11.39
C GLY A 47 -2.93 3.12 10.14
N VAL A 48 -2.88 2.12 9.26
CA VAL A 48 -3.75 2.06 8.08
C VAL A 48 -5.15 1.51 8.40
N VAL A 49 -5.28 0.73 9.47
CA VAL A 49 -6.53 0.00 9.78
C VAL A 49 -7.73 0.92 9.99
N PRO A 50 -7.62 2.03 10.75
CA PRO A 50 -8.75 2.95 10.93
C PRO A 50 -9.25 3.64 9.66
N LEU A 51 -8.47 3.58 8.57
CA LEU A 51 -8.86 4.16 7.28
C LEU A 51 -9.79 3.23 6.48
N ASN A 52 -9.86 1.95 6.80
CA ASN A 52 -10.74 1.00 6.15
C ASN A 52 -11.98 0.77 7.00
N LEU A 53 -13.13 1.26 6.52
CA LEU A 53 -14.40 1.22 7.25
C LEU A 53 -15.01 -0.18 7.37
N ASP A 54 -14.53 -1.15 6.60
CA ASP A 54 -14.98 -2.55 6.68
C ASP A 54 -14.25 -3.33 7.78
N LEU A 55 -13.22 -2.73 8.41
CA LEU A 55 -12.50 -3.28 9.55
C LEU A 55 -12.98 -2.67 10.87
N GLU A 56 -13.29 -3.54 11.84
CA GLU A 56 -13.64 -3.10 13.19
C GLU A 56 -12.40 -2.65 13.99
N SER A 57 -11.31 -3.43 13.92
CA SER A 57 -10.09 -3.15 14.67
C SER A 57 -8.91 -4.01 14.21
N ALA A 58 -7.73 -3.73 14.78
CA ALA A 58 -6.53 -4.53 14.59
C ALA A 58 -6.09 -5.27 15.85
N PHE A 59 -5.61 -6.49 15.68
CA PHE A 59 -4.71 -7.14 16.60
C PHE A 59 -3.27 -6.82 16.22
N VAL A 60 -2.54 -6.19 17.14
CA VAL A 60 -1.14 -5.81 16.90
C VAL A 60 -0.22 -6.83 17.54
N THR A 61 0.70 -7.39 16.73
CA THR A 61 1.64 -8.41 17.21
C THR A 61 2.58 -7.87 18.30
N PRO A 62 2.83 -8.62 19.37
CA PRO A 62 3.76 -8.20 20.41
C PRO A 62 5.20 -8.09 19.89
N ARG A 63 5.89 -7.02 20.30
CA ARG A 63 7.34 -6.86 20.03
C ARG A 63 8.19 -7.71 20.98
N ARG A 64 7.69 -7.95 22.22
CA ARG A 64 8.44 -8.67 23.28
C ARG A 64 7.99 -10.13 23.33
N PRO A 65 8.91 -11.12 23.30
CA PRO A 65 8.56 -12.55 23.36
C PRO A 65 7.67 -12.92 24.56
N ALA A 66 7.95 -12.37 25.73
CA ALA A 66 7.20 -12.64 26.95
C ALA A 66 5.69 -12.29 26.87
N ARG A 67 5.28 -11.45 25.93
CA ARG A 67 3.86 -11.06 25.75
C ARG A 67 3.08 -12.01 24.81
N TRP A 68 3.77 -12.92 24.11
CA TRP A 68 3.11 -13.81 23.16
C TRP A 68 2.11 -14.78 23.80
N PRO A 69 2.36 -15.43 24.96
CA PRO A 69 1.39 -16.33 25.55
C PRO A 69 0.05 -15.63 25.84
N GLY A 70 0.09 -14.47 26.49
CA GLY A 70 -1.12 -13.67 26.77
C GLY A 70 -1.83 -13.19 25.51
N PHE A 71 -1.07 -12.85 24.47
CA PHE A 71 -1.61 -12.45 23.18
C PHE A 71 -2.35 -13.62 22.50
N LEU A 72 -1.78 -14.80 22.47
CA LEU A 72 -2.41 -15.99 21.89
C LEU A 72 -3.67 -16.41 22.68
N LEU A 73 -3.62 -16.31 24.03
CA LEU A 73 -4.79 -16.55 24.87
C LEU A 73 -5.93 -15.56 24.53
N ARG A 74 -5.61 -14.29 24.38
CA ARG A 74 -6.60 -13.27 23.97
C ARG A 74 -7.20 -13.60 22.60
N LEU A 75 -6.38 -13.97 21.59
CA LEU A 75 -6.89 -14.37 20.29
C LEU A 75 -7.85 -15.57 20.38
N ARG A 76 -7.56 -16.53 21.25
CA ARG A 76 -8.45 -17.68 21.47
C ARG A 76 -9.76 -17.29 22.14
N GLN A 77 -9.72 -16.38 23.10
CA GLN A 77 -10.91 -15.89 23.82
C GLN A 77 -11.89 -15.14 22.92
N GLU A 78 -11.40 -14.57 21.82
CA GLU A 78 -12.23 -13.87 20.82
C GLU A 78 -13.20 -14.80 20.08
N ARG A 79 -12.99 -16.13 20.12
CA ARG A 79 -13.87 -17.14 19.49
C ARG A 79 -14.13 -16.85 18.01
N PHE A 80 -13.08 -16.61 17.23
CA PHE A 80 -13.20 -16.44 15.79
C PHE A 80 -13.89 -17.65 15.16
N THR A 81 -14.81 -17.37 14.24
CA THR A 81 -15.46 -18.40 13.42
C THR A 81 -14.63 -18.71 12.17
N HIS A 82 -14.03 -17.66 11.58
CA HIS A 82 -13.25 -17.73 10.35
C HIS A 82 -11.89 -17.04 10.53
N VAL A 83 -10.85 -17.66 10.00
CA VAL A 83 -9.51 -17.07 9.90
C VAL A 83 -8.99 -17.25 8.48
N PHE A 84 -8.57 -16.15 7.86
CA PHE A 84 -7.89 -16.14 6.57
C PHE A 84 -6.45 -15.69 6.75
N ASN A 85 -5.49 -16.50 6.34
CA ASN A 85 -4.06 -16.21 6.49
C ASN A 85 -3.40 -16.02 5.13
N PHE A 86 -2.95 -14.78 4.88
CA PHE A 86 -2.29 -14.35 3.65
C PHE A 86 -0.77 -14.21 3.79
N ASP A 87 -0.19 -14.57 4.93
CA ASP A 87 1.26 -14.37 5.19
C ASP A 87 2.13 -15.58 4.83
N ASN A 88 1.57 -16.77 4.75
CA ASN A 88 2.27 -18.04 4.48
C ASN A 88 3.61 -18.19 5.23
N THR A 89 3.64 -17.91 6.53
CA THR A 89 4.81 -18.17 7.39
C THR A 89 4.48 -19.18 8.49
N GLU A 90 5.47 -19.89 9.02
CA GLU A 90 5.28 -20.86 10.10
C GLU A 90 4.65 -20.21 11.34
N GLY A 91 5.14 -19.02 11.73
CA GLY A 91 4.60 -18.29 12.87
C GLY A 91 3.13 -17.92 12.70
N THR A 92 2.71 -17.47 11.51
CA THR A 92 1.31 -17.12 11.27
C THR A 92 0.42 -18.33 11.11
N ALA A 93 0.93 -19.45 10.63
CA ALA A 93 0.22 -20.73 10.62
C ALA A 93 -0.10 -21.17 12.06
N LEU A 94 0.87 -21.12 12.97
CA LEU A 94 0.68 -21.43 14.38
C LEU A 94 -0.30 -20.48 15.08
N ILE A 95 -0.21 -19.18 14.80
CA ILE A 95 -1.19 -18.18 15.28
C ILE A 95 -2.59 -18.55 14.79
N THR A 96 -2.74 -18.84 13.50
CA THR A 96 -4.02 -19.26 12.90
C THR A 96 -4.59 -20.48 13.63
N ARG A 97 -3.79 -21.51 13.91
CA ARG A 97 -4.19 -22.71 14.65
C ARG A 97 -4.59 -22.40 16.09
N ALA A 98 -3.84 -21.51 16.75
CA ALA A 98 -4.06 -21.12 18.14
C ALA A 98 -5.37 -20.37 18.37
N THR A 99 -5.93 -19.69 17.36
CA THR A 99 -7.26 -19.05 17.46
C THR A 99 -8.37 -20.05 17.79
N GLY A 100 -8.22 -21.29 17.37
CA GLY A 100 -9.23 -22.34 17.53
C GLY A 100 -10.46 -22.18 16.64
N ALA A 101 -10.43 -21.30 15.64
CA ALA A 101 -11.51 -21.13 14.69
C ALA A 101 -11.82 -22.44 13.95
N ALA A 102 -13.09 -22.72 13.67
CA ALA A 102 -13.52 -23.90 12.91
C ALA A 102 -13.08 -23.80 11.44
N PHE A 103 -13.21 -22.62 10.83
CA PHE A 103 -12.74 -22.33 9.48
C PHE A 103 -11.40 -21.62 9.54
N ARG A 104 -10.37 -22.21 8.92
CA ARG A 104 -9.01 -21.65 8.84
C ARG A 104 -8.48 -21.83 7.42
N CYS A 105 -8.46 -20.76 6.64
CA CYS A 105 -7.99 -20.76 5.26
C CYS A 105 -6.55 -20.25 5.18
N GLY A 106 -5.66 -21.05 4.62
CA GLY A 106 -4.31 -20.64 4.25
C GLY A 106 -4.26 -20.29 2.76
N VAL A 107 -3.81 -19.07 2.47
CA VAL A 107 -3.67 -18.57 1.09
C VAL A 107 -2.20 -18.52 0.74
N HIS A 108 -1.82 -19.10 -0.39
CA HIS A 108 -0.45 -19.08 -0.88
C HIS A 108 -0.42 -19.02 -2.41
N HIS A 109 0.67 -18.53 -2.97
CA HIS A 109 0.84 -18.29 -4.40
C HIS A 109 2.27 -18.60 -4.84
N GLY A 110 2.47 -18.69 -6.13
CA GLY A 110 3.80 -18.71 -6.72
C GLY A 110 4.58 -20.00 -6.49
N GLY A 111 3.93 -21.18 -6.49
CA GLY A 111 4.58 -22.49 -6.28
C GLY A 111 5.24 -22.65 -4.91
N TYR A 112 5.11 -21.69 -4.02
CA TYR A 112 5.55 -21.84 -2.63
C TYR A 112 4.68 -22.83 -1.89
N LEU A 113 5.29 -23.80 -1.22
CA LEU A 113 4.56 -24.72 -0.35
C LEU A 113 3.90 -23.95 0.80
N LEU A 114 2.63 -24.27 1.08
CA LEU A 114 1.94 -23.73 2.25
C LEU A 114 2.61 -24.21 3.53
N ARG A 115 3.17 -23.28 4.31
CA ARG A 115 3.83 -23.60 5.57
C ARG A 115 2.85 -24.16 6.58
N PHE A 116 3.20 -25.27 7.21
CA PHE A 116 2.38 -25.95 8.24
C PHE A 116 0.94 -26.19 7.79
N ARG A 117 0.74 -26.85 6.62
CA ARG A 117 -0.57 -27.15 6.02
C ARG A 117 -1.58 -27.70 7.04
N TRP A 118 -1.12 -28.45 8.02
CA TRP A 118 -1.97 -29.05 9.08
C TRP A 118 -2.62 -28.01 10.01
N CYS A 119 -2.19 -26.76 10.01
CA CYS A 119 -2.83 -25.68 10.76
C CYS A 119 -4.15 -25.21 10.14
N TYR A 120 -4.40 -25.53 8.87
CA TYR A 120 -5.51 -25.02 8.09
C TYR A 120 -6.56 -26.11 7.83
N THR A 121 -7.83 -25.71 7.70
CA THR A 121 -8.93 -26.56 7.28
C THR A 121 -9.19 -26.42 5.77
N HIS A 122 -8.90 -25.25 5.21
CA HIS A 122 -9.04 -24.92 3.79
C HIS A 122 -7.75 -24.29 3.28
N THR A 123 -7.51 -24.41 1.99
CA THR A 123 -6.34 -23.79 1.34
C THR A 123 -6.73 -23.27 -0.02
N VAL A 124 -6.15 -22.12 -0.37
CA VAL A 124 -6.23 -21.54 -1.71
C VAL A 124 -4.80 -21.41 -2.24
N ASN A 125 -4.57 -21.99 -3.40
CA ASN A 125 -3.28 -21.97 -4.09
C ASN A 125 -3.44 -21.40 -5.48
N HIS A 126 -2.59 -20.42 -5.82
CA HIS A 126 -2.49 -19.86 -7.15
C HIS A 126 -1.32 -20.51 -7.90
N PRO A 127 -1.54 -21.02 -9.11
CA PRO A 127 -0.44 -21.52 -9.94
C PRO A 127 0.57 -20.43 -10.28
N ASN A 128 1.86 -20.80 -10.39
CA ASN A 128 2.94 -19.86 -10.77
C ASN A 128 2.71 -19.18 -12.13
N GLU A 129 2.18 -19.91 -13.07
CA GLU A 129 1.97 -19.44 -14.44
C GLU A 129 0.99 -18.27 -14.52
N GLU A 130 0.07 -18.18 -13.57
CA GLU A 130 -0.92 -17.09 -13.46
C GLU A 130 -0.46 -15.96 -12.55
N HIS A 131 0.50 -16.23 -11.67
CA HIS A 131 0.88 -15.30 -10.57
C HIS A 131 1.33 -13.92 -11.05
N GLU A 132 1.98 -13.82 -12.20
CA GLU A 132 2.53 -12.54 -12.71
C GLU A 132 1.60 -11.83 -13.71
N SER A 133 0.52 -12.49 -14.13
CA SER A 133 -0.38 -12.01 -15.18
C SER A 133 -1.57 -11.19 -14.67
N HIS A 134 -1.87 -11.22 -13.36
CA HIS A 134 -3.00 -10.54 -12.75
C HIS A 134 -2.57 -9.68 -11.56
N PRO A 135 -3.36 -8.63 -11.19
CA PRO A 135 -3.15 -7.89 -9.96
C PRO A 135 -3.23 -8.80 -8.73
N ILE A 136 -2.40 -8.56 -7.72
CA ILE A 136 -2.39 -9.36 -6.49
C ILE A 136 -3.72 -9.34 -5.75
N THR A 137 -4.55 -8.34 -5.98
CA THR A 137 -5.92 -8.27 -5.44
C THR A 137 -6.79 -9.43 -5.89
N GLU A 138 -6.63 -9.93 -7.14
CA GLU A 138 -7.39 -11.09 -7.63
C GLU A 138 -7.08 -12.34 -6.80
N TYR A 139 -5.81 -12.56 -6.45
CA TYR A 139 -5.40 -13.67 -5.57
C TYR A 139 -6.00 -13.59 -4.18
N TYR A 140 -6.11 -12.37 -3.63
CA TYR A 140 -6.77 -12.18 -2.33
C TYR A 140 -8.27 -12.50 -2.41
N LEU A 141 -8.91 -12.13 -3.51
CA LEU A 141 -10.34 -12.34 -3.74
C LEU A 141 -10.71 -13.82 -3.92
N GLU A 142 -9.82 -14.66 -4.44
CA GLU A 142 -10.07 -16.10 -4.56
C GLU A 142 -10.32 -16.78 -3.21
N ALA A 143 -9.74 -16.25 -2.12
CA ALA A 143 -9.97 -16.76 -0.78
C ALA A 143 -11.43 -16.67 -0.32
N LEU A 144 -12.25 -15.79 -0.95
CA LEU A 144 -13.68 -15.68 -0.68
C LEU A 144 -14.42 -16.97 -1.00
N SER A 145 -14.07 -17.63 -2.11
CA SER A 145 -14.73 -18.86 -2.57
C SER A 145 -14.61 -19.98 -1.57
N ALA A 146 -13.49 -20.08 -0.85
CA ALA A 146 -13.28 -21.10 0.19
C ALA A 146 -14.27 -20.96 1.35
N ALA A 147 -14.84 -19.78 1.58
CA ALA A 147 -15.86 -19.52 2.59
C ALA A 147 -17.27 -19.36 2.01
N GLY A 148 -17.47 -19.64 0.72
CA GLY A 148 -18.76 -19.48 0.05
C GLY A 148 -19.22 -18.03 -0.11
N VAL A 149 -18.28 -17.06 -0.04
CA VAL A 149 -18.57 -15.64 -0.20
C VAL A 149 -18.48 -15.28 -1.69
N PRO A 150 -19.55 -14.76 -2.32
CA PRO A 150 -19.51 -14.37 -3.70
C PRO A 150 -18.67 -13.11 -3.91
N LEU A 151 -18.02 -13.01 -5.07
CA LEU A 151 -17.32 -11.79 -5.49
C LEU A 151 -18.36 -10.76 -5.97
N ALA A 152 -18.56 -9.71 -5.18
CA ALA A 152 -19.48 -8.62 -5.51
C ALA A 152 -18.74 -7.37 -6.01
N THR A 153 -17.50 -7.12 -5.55
CA THR A 153 -16.76 -5.92 -5.92
C THR A 153 -15.25 -6.15 -5.90
N ARG A 154 -14.52 -5.36 -6.71
CA ARG A 154 -13.06 -5.23 -6.71
C ARG A 154 -12.60 -3.91 -6.09
N GLU A 155 -13.52 -3.10 -5.59
CA GLU A 155 -13.22 -1.79 -5.03
C GLU A 155 -12.33 -1.91 -3.80
N VAL A 156 -11.25 -1.14 -3.79
CA VAL A 156 -10.41 -0.89 -2.61
C VAL A 156 -10.55 0.57 -2.24
N ARG A 157 -10.99 0.85 -1.03
CA ARG A 157 -11.25 2.20 -0.57
C ARG A 157 -10.69 2.44 0.82
N LEU A 158 -10.02 3.58 0.99
CA LEU A 158 -9.64 4.12 2.28
C LEU A 158 -10.34 5.47 2.49
N THR A 159 -10.79 5.71 3.71
CA THR A 159 -11.49 6.93 4.08
C THR A 159 -10.76 7.62 5.23
N PRO A 160 -9.95 8.65 4.96
CA PRO A 160 -9.35 9.47 6.00
C PRO A 160 -10.43 10.18 6.82
N ARG A 161 -10.16 10.39 8.12
CA ARG A 161 -11.07 11.15 8.98
C ARG A 161 -11.09 12.61 8.55
N GLU A 162 -12.27 13.25 8.59
CA GLU A 162 -12.42 14.64 8.17
C GLU A 162 -11.59 15.61 9.04
N GLU A 163 -11.36 15.28 10.31
CA GLU A 163 -10.46 16.04 11.19
C GLU A 163 -9.01 16.04 10.69
N ASP A 164 -8.49 14.87 10.25
CA ASP A 164 -7.14 14.78 9.67
C ASP A 164 -7.08 15.54 8.34
N VAL A 165 -8.14 15.49 7.52
CA VAL A 165 -8.22 16.23 6.25
C VAL A 165 -8.24 17.74 6.50
N ALA A 166 -9.03 18.21 7.46
CA ALA A 166 -9.10 19.63 7.82
C ALA A 166 -7.75 20.14 8.38
N GLU A 167 -7.08 19.34 9.21
CA GLU A 167 -5.75 19.66 9.73
C GLU A 167 -4.72 19.78 8.58
N MET A 168 -4.67 18.79 7.68
CA MET A 168 -3.73 18.82 6.55
C MET A 168 -4.01 19.98 5.59
N ARG A 169 -5.27 20.29 5.33
CA ARG A 169 -5.65 21.46 4.51
C ARG A 169 -5.13 22.75 5.11
N ARG A 170 -5.27 22.94 6.42
CA ARG A 170 -4.76 24.12 7.12
C ARG A 170 -3.23 24.20 7.08
N ILE A 171 -2.53 23.07 7.26
CA ILE A 171 -1.07 23.02 7.27
C ILE A 171 -0.50 23.33 5.88
N VAL A 172 -1.10 22.74 4.84
CA VAL A 172 -0.63 22.92 3.45
C VAL A 172 -0.97 24.33 2.94
N GLY A 173 -2.16 24.87 3.27
CA GLY A 173 -2.57 26.22 2.88
C GLY A 173 -2.52 26.47 1.37
N ALA A 174 -2.69 25.43 0.54
CA ALA A 174 -2.52 25.52 -0.90
C ALA A 174 -3.57 26.42 -1.55
N THR A 175 -3.12 27.31 -2.43
CA THR A 175 -3.97 28.18 -3.27
C THR A 175 -4.14 27.63 -4.70
N GLY A 176 -3.38 26.59 -5.06
CA GLY A 176 -3.40 25.91 -6.36
C GLY A 176 -3.47 24.38 -6.21
N PRO A 177 -3.35 23.66 -7.34
CA PRO A 177 -3.30 22.20 -7.31
C PRO A 177 -2.07 21.70 -6.57
N VAL A 178 -2.25 20.69 -5.71
CA VAL A 178 -1.16 20.11 -4.92
C VAL A 178 -0.54 18.93 -5.66
N LEU A 179 0.76 18.99 -5.92
CA LEU A 179 1.60 17.85 -6.28
C LEU A 179 2.22 17.29 -5.00
N LEU A 180 1.68 16.16 -4.52
CA LEU A 180 2.23 15.46 -3.37
C LEU A 180 3.34 14.51 -3.80
N VAL A 181 4.54 14.66 -3.23
CA VAL A 181 5.72 13.86 -3.58
C VAL A 181 6.15 13.01 -2.38
N HIS A 182 6.17 11.68 -2.56
CA HIS A 182 6.72 10.74 -1.59
C HIS A 182 7.90 9.99 -2.22
N PRO A 183 9.15 10.43 -2.01
CA PRO A 183 10.33 9.87 -2.68
C PRO A 183 10.86 8.59 -2.03
N GLY A 184 10.36 8.24 -0.84
CA GLY A 184 10.84 7.10 -0.07
C GLY A 184 10.41 5.76 -0.65
N SER A 185 11.25 4.76 -0.45
CA SER A 185 10.94 3.36 -0.67
C SER A 185 11.70 2.51 0.34
N ARG A 186 11.12 1.38 0.76
CA ARG A 186 11.80 0.44 1.65
C ARG A 186 13.11 -0.10 1.05
N SER A 187 13.16 -0.23 -0.26
CA SER A 187 14.35 -0.68 -0.98
C SER A 187 15.02 0.51 -1.64
N THR A 188 16.29 0.73 -1.31
CA THR A 188 17.11 1.79 -1.91
C THR A 188 17.26 1.64 -3.42
N PHE A 189 17.17 0.40 -3.94
CA PHE A 189 17.19 0.12 -5.38
C PHE A 189 16.02 0.69 -6.16
N ARG A 190 14.94 1.09 -5.50
CA ARG A 190 13.73 1.62 -6.12
C ARG A 190 13.65 3.14 -6.02
N ILE A 191 14.67 3.80 -5.50
CA ILE A 191 14.66 5.24 -5.28
C ILE A 191 15.23 5.95 -6.52
N TRP A 192 14.39 6.81 -7.10
CA TRP A 192 14.76 7.68 -8.21
C TRP A 192 15.68 8.80 -7.71
N PRO A 193 16.65 9.29 -8.53
CA PRO A 193 17.61 10.29 -8.08
C PRO A 193 16.95 11.58 -7.53
N PRO A 194 17.46 12.11 -6.39
CA PRO A 194 16.89 13.28 -5.73
C PRO A 194 16.80 14.51 -6.64
N GLU A 195 17.82 14.74 -7.44
CA GLU A 195 17.91 15.86 -8.39
C GLU A 195 16.81 15.81 -9.46
N GLN A 196 16.37 14.63 -9.83
CA GLN A 196 15.29 14.47 -10.80
C GLN A 196 13.90 14.72 -10.17
N PHE A 197 13.68 14.32 -8.91
CA PHE A 197 12.49 14.74 -8.16
C PHE A 197 12.42 16.26 -8.03
N ALA A 198 13.53 16.90 -7.65
CA ALA A 198 13.63 18.34 -7.53
C ALA A 198 13.27 19.05 -8.85
N ALA A 199 13.84 18.58 -9.96
CA ALA A 199 13.55 19.16 -11.28
C ALA A 199 12.07 19.03 -11.69
N VAL A 200 11.40 17.92 -11.37
CA VAL A 200 9.94 17.76 -11.62
C VAL A 200 9.15 18.72 -10.73
N CYS A 201 9.51 18.88 -9.46
CA CYS A 201 8.85 19.79 -8.53
C CYS A 201 8.99 21.25 -9.01
N ASP A 202 10.20 21.66 -9.36
CA ASP A 202 10.48 23.01 -9.87
C ASP A 202 9.63 23.32 -11.10
N ARG A 203 9.63 22.42 -12.08
CA ARG A 203 8.83 22.61 -13.30
C ARG A 203 7.32 22.64 -13.04
N ALA A 204 6.83 21.79 -12.12
CA ALA A 204 5.41 21.78 -11.76
C ALA A 204 4.99 23.10 -11.10
N GLN A 205 5.86 23.72 -10.29
CA GLN A 205 5.60 25.02 -9.67
C GLN A 205 5.70 26.16 -10.69
N ASP A 206 6.78 26.18 -11.49
CA ASP A 206 7.05 27.27 -12.43
C ASP A 206 6.07 27.29 -13.62
N GLU A 207 5.77 26.12 -14.20
CA GLU A 207 5.03 26.01 -15.46
C GLU A 207 3.52 25.72 -15.25
N LEU A 208 3.12 25.10 -14.12
CA LEU A 208 1.74 24.65 -13.89
C LEU A 208 1.08 25.33 -12.68
N GLY A 209 1.79 26.20 -11.95
CA GLY A 209 1.28 26.83 -10.74
C GLY A 209 0.89 25.82 -9.64
N ALA A 210 1.42 24.60 -9.71
CA ALA A 210 1.16 23.59 -8.70
C ALA A 210 2.00 23.86 -7.44
N GLN A 211 1.46 23.54 -6.27
CA GLN A 211 2.25 23.57 -5.03
C GLN A 211 2.84 22.17 -4.78
N ALA A 212 4.16 22.06 -4.85
CA ALA A 212 4.86 20.82 -4.52
C ALA A 212 4.97 20.65 -3.00
N VAL A 213 4.44 19.53 -2.51
CA VAL A 213 4.47 19.13 -1.10
C VAL A 213 5.28 17.85 -0.98
N LEU A 214 6.46 17.94 -0.37
CA LEU A 214 7.39 16.83 -0.21
C LEU A 214 7.23 16.21 1.17
N VAL A 215 7.01 14.92 1.22
CA VAL A 215 6.79 14.17 2.47
C VAL A 215 7.56 12.86 2.48
N GLY A 216 7.79 12.31 3.68
CA GLY A 216 8.43 11.02 3.86
C GLY A 216 8.07 10.39 5.19
N GLY A 217 8.40 9.11 5.35
CA GLY A 217 8.38 8.42 6.62
C GLY A 217 9.66 8.66 7.44
N PRO A 218 9.77 8.08 8.65
CA PRO A 218 10.95 8.28 9.50
C PRO A 218 12.28 7.87 8.87
N GLY A 219 12.26 6.93 7.91
CA GLY A 219 13.44 6.47 7.17
C GLY A 219 13.81 7.29 5.95
N ASP A 220 12.98 8.27 5.56
CA ASP A 220 13.13 8.99 4.29
C ASP A 220 13.77 10.37 4.45
N ARG A 221 14.21 10.73 5.68
CA ARG A 221 14.74 12.07 5.97
C ARG A 221 15.88 12.46 5.03
N GLN A 222 16.82 11.55 4.80
CA GLN A 222 17.99 11.82 3.96
C GLN A 222 17.57 12.20 2.53
N ILE A 223 16.74 11.38 1.87
CA ILE A 223 16.28 11.66 0.50
C ILE A 223 15.46 12.94 0.41
N VAL A 224 14.61 13.22 1.42
CA VAL A 224 13.84 14.45 1.50
C VAL A 224 14.76 15.67 1.57
N ASP A 225 15.80 15.63 2.42
CA ASP A 225 16.78 16.71 2.56
C ASP A 225 17.63 16.90 1.28
N GLU A 226 17.96 15.82 0.58
CA GLU A 226 18.69 15.87 -0.68
C GLU A 226 17.84 16.51 -1.78
N ILE A 227 16.56 16.17 -1.90
CA ILE A 227 15.64 16.78 -2.86
C ILE A 227 15.49 18.30 -2.57
N ARG A 228 15.29 18.67 -1.30
CA ARG A 228 15.16 20.08 -0.91
C ARG A 228 16.40 20.91 -1.23
N ARG A 229 17.58 20.32 -1.08
CA ARG A 229 18.85 20.99 -1.44
C ARG A 229 19.07 21.12 -2.95
N ALA A 230 18.55 20.17 -3.73
CA ALA A 230 18.65 20.19 -5.19
C ALA A 230 17.60 21.08 -5.86
N ALA A 231 16.47 21.35 -5.20
CA ALA A 231 15.39 22.16 -5.74
C ALA A 231 15.77 23.65 -5.76
N ARG A 232 15.36 24.34 -6.83
CA ARG A 232 15.47 25.79 -6.98
C ARG A 232 14.32 26.52 -6.30
N THR A 233 13.15 25.94 -6.34
CA THR A 233 11.92 26.47 -5.74
C THR A 233 11.76 26.00 -4.30
N HIS A 234 10.93 26.71 -3.53
CA HIS A 234 10.63 26.28 -2.16
C HIS A 234 9.67 25.09 -2.17
N LEU A 235 10.12 23.93 -1.65
CA LEU A 235 9.29 22.75 -1.46
C LEU A 235 8.71 22.74 -0.05
N LEU A 236 7.37 22.75 0.05
CA LEU A 236 6.70 22.61 1.32
C LEU A 236 6.94 21.23 1.91
N ASN A 237 7.49 21.18 3.12
CA ASN A 237 7.58 19.94 3.92
C ASN A 237 6.84 20.20 5.24
N PRO A 238 5.57 19.81 5.34
CA PRO A 238 4.71 20.21 6.45
C PRO A 238 5.08 19.53 7.77
N THR A 239 5.77 18.39 7.73
CA THR A 239 6.22 17.66 8.91
C THR A 239 7.44 16.82 8.57
N GLU A 240 8.31 16.57 9.57
CA GLU A 240 9.48 15.69 9.40
C GLU A 240 9.08 14.23 9.10
N SER A 241 7.92 13.79 9.58
CA SER A 241 7.32 12.50 9.21
C SER A 241 5.80 12.55 9.42
N LEU A 242 5.06 11.97 8.47
CA LEU A 242 3.62 11.83 8.58
C LEU A 242 3.23 10.45 9.10
N SER A 243 2.24 10.43 10.00
CA SER A 243 1.54 9.18 10.29
C SER A 243 0.74 8.72 9.07
N VAL A 244 0.45 7.42 8.98
CA VAL A 244 -0.32 6.86 7.86
C VAL A 244 -1.69 7.56 7.67
N PRO A 245 -2.48 7.84 8.73
CA PRO A 245 -3.73 8.59 8.57
C PRO A 245 -3.55 10.00 8.01
N ARG A 246 -2.56 10.76 8.48
CA ARG A 246 -2.26 12.10 7.97
C ARG A 246 -1.75 12.07 6.52
N PHE A 247 -0.94 11.07 6.16
CA PHE A 247 -0.55 10.87 4.76
C PHE A 247 -1.77 10.60 3.87
N ALA A 248 -2.68 9.73 4.28
CA ALA A 248 -3.91 9.44 3.55
C ALA A 248 -4.80 10.69 3.39
N ALA A 249 -4.91 11.50 4.45
CA ALA A 249 -5.63 12.76 4.42
C ALA A 249 -5.00 13.77 3.45
N LEU A 250 -3.67 13.88 3.47
CA LEU A 250 -2.93 14.75 2.55
C LEU A 250 -3.02 14.25 1.11
N ALA A 251 -2.93 12.93 0.89
CA ALA A 251 -3.11 12.33 -0.43
C ALA A 251 -4.50 12.63 -0.99
N ARG A 252 -5.57 12.57 -0.19
CA ARG A 252 -6.93 12.94 -0.60
C ARG A 252 -7.07 14.41 -1.02
N LEU A 253 -6.25 15.31 -0.47
CA LEU A 253 -6.22 16.72 -0.85
C LEU A 253 -5.41 16.99 -2.10
N ALA A 254 -4.49 16.10 -2.45
CA ALA A 254 -3.61 16.27 -3.59
C ALA A 254 -4.37 16.12 -4.93
N ALA A 255 -3.91 16.85 -5.92
CA ALA A 255 -4.37 16.69 -7.30
C ALA A 255 -3.70 15.47 -7.97
N VAL A 256 -2.45 15.18 -7.59
CA VAL A 256 -1.69 14.02 -8.03
C VAL A 256 -0.63 13.66 -6.98
N VAL A 257 -0.33 12.37 -6.87
CA VAL A 257 0.76 11.86 -6.04
C VAL A 257 1.86 11.29 -6.93
N LEU A 258 3.09 11.81 -6.78
CA LEU A 258 4.30 11.25 -7.38
C LEU A 258 5.04 10.40 -6.35
N CYS A 259 5.22 9.13 -6.64
CA CYS A 259 5.88 8.20 -5.71
C CYS A 259 6.46 6.99 -6.46
N HIS A 260 7.16 6.13 -5.73
CA HIS A 260 7.57 4.82 -6.22
C HIS A 260 6.47 3.76 -6.02
N ASP A 261 6.67 2.57 -6.60
CA ASP A 261 5.97 1.34 -6.22
C ASP A 261 6.24 1.03 -4.74
N SER A 262 5.31 1.48 -3.89
CA SER A 262 5.42 1.40 -2.42
C SER A 262 4.06 1.56 -1.75
N GLY A 263 4.00 1.35 -0.42
CA GLY A 263 2.76 1.51 0.35
C GLY A 263 2.03 2.83 0.15
N PRO A 264 2.70 3.99 0.12
CA PRO A 264 2.11 5.30 -0.20
C PRO A 264 1.35 5.34 -1.53
N MET A 265 1.83 4.68 -2.58
CA MET A 265 1.14 4.55 -3.87
C MET A 265 -0.26 3.94 -3.70
N HIS A 266 -0.33 2.82 -2.98
CA HIS A 266 -1.59 2.12 -2.76
C HIS A 266 -2.56 2.92 -1.88
N ILE A 267 -2.05 3.65 -0.87
CA ILE A 267 -2.88 4.55 -0.06
C ILE A 267 -3.46 5.67 -0.93
N ALA A 268 -2.62 6.34 -1.74
CA ALA A 268 -3.06 7.43 -2.61
C ALA A 268 -4.14 6.96 -3.59
N ALA A 269 -3.94 5.81 -4.23
CA ALA A 269 -4.93 5.21 -5.12
C ALA A 269 -6.23 4.86 -4.38
N ALA A 270 -6.14 4.27 -3.18
CA ALA A 270 -7.30 3.86 -2.41
C ALA A 270 -8.12 5.03 -1.81
N VAL A 271 -7.54 6.22 -1.65
CA VAL A 271 -8.28 7.45 -1.30
C VAL A 271 -8.84 8.17 -2.54
N GLY A 272 -8.63 7.62 -3.76
CA GLY A 272 -9.15 8.14 -5.01
C GLY A 272 -8.26 9.17 -5.70
N THR A 273 -7.00 9.33 -5.30
CA THR A 273 -6.09 10.31 -5.90
C THR A 273 -5.29 9.70 -7.04
N PRO A 274 -5.21 10.36 -8.22
CA PRO A 274 -4.35 9.93 -9.30
C PRO A 274 -2.89 9.81 -8.87
N VAL A 275 -2.22 8.78 -9.38
CA VAL A 275 -0.81 8.49 -9.03
C VAL A 275 0.05 8.50 -10.28
N VAL A 276 1.22 9.11 -10.19
CA VAL A 276 2.36 8.90 -11.08
C VAL A 276 3.35 8.02 -10.32
N ALA A 277 3.42 6.75 -10.69
CA ALA A 277 4.20 5.74 -9.97
C ALA A 277 5.45 5.34 -10.75
N LEU A 278 6.62 5.42 -10.10
CA LEU A 278 7.90 5.06 -10.67
C LEU A 278 8.25 3.62 -10.27
N TYR A 279 8.38 2.77 -11.28
CA TYR A 279 8.71 1.36 -11.09
C TYR A 279 10.18 1.08 -11.42
N GLY A 280 10.85 0.40 -10.53
CA GLY A 280 12.14 -0.23 -10.78
C GLY A 280 11.97 -1.63 -11.35
N SER A 281 12.45 -2.62 -10.61
CA SER A 281 12.43 -4.04 -10.97
C SER A 281 11.16 -4.78 -10.53
N GLN A 282 10.03 -4.11 -10.42
CA GLN A 282 8.78 -4.72 -9.98
C GLN A 282 7.82 -4.93 -11.15
N ASN A 283 7.07 -6.01 -11.09
CA ASN A 283 6.01 -6.29 -12.04
C ASN A 283 4.87 -5.27 -11.88
N THR A 284 4.66 -4.45 -12.91
CA THR A 284 3.66 -3.37 -12.95
C THR A 284 2.22 -3.89 -13.03
N THR A 285 2.02 -5.13 -13.45
CA THR A 285 0.70 -5.78 -13.46
C THR A 285 0.34 -6.25 -12.07
N LEU A 286 1.24 -7.00 -11.43
CA LEU A 286 1.00 -7.61 -10.12
C LEU A 286 0.78 -6.57 -9.02
N PHE A 287 1.62 -5.53 -8.97
CA PHE A 287 1.58 -4.49 -7.94
C PHE A 287 1.04 -3.15 -8.42
N ARG A 288 0.14 -3.17 -9.40
CA ARG A 288 -0.49 -1.94 -9.87
C ARG A 288 -1.33 -1.26 -8.78
N PRO A 289 -1.42 0.09 -8.77
CA PRO A 289 -2.37 0.79 -7.92
C PRO A 289 -3.81 0.41 -8.30
N VAL A 290 -4.70 0.42 -7.31
CA VAL A 290 -6.12 0.12 -7.50
C VAL A 290 -6.83 1.27 -8.21
N GLY A 291 -7.85 0.95 -8.99
CA GLY A 291 -8.59 1.93 -9.79
C GLY A 291 -7.95 2.22 -11.14
N GLU A 292 -8.43 3.28 -11.76
CA GLU A 292 -8.04 3.71 -13.11
C GLU A 292 -7.43 5.11 -13.12
N GLY A 293 -6.87 5.50 -14.26
CA GLY A 293 -6.35 6.86 -14.45
C GLY A 293 -4.99 7.13 -13.85
N HIS A 294 -4.27 6.12 -13.38
CA HIS A 294 -2.90 6.24 -12.89
C HIS A 294 -1.88 6.21 -14.04
N SER A 295 -0.72 6.81 -13.83
CA SER A 295 0.42 6.76 -14.75
C SER A 295 1.51 5.89 -14.15
N LEU A 296 1.82 4.76 -14.79
CA LEU A 296 2.88 3.85 -14.37
C LEU A 296 4.08 4.05 -15.29
N ILE A 297 5.24 4.40 -14.73
CA ILE A 297 6.46 4.67 -15.48
C ILE A 297 7.52 3.65 -15.08
N GLN A 298 7.95 2.87 -16.07
CA GLN A 298 9.04 1.90 -15.94
C GLN A 298 9.97 2.04 -17.15
N ALA A 299 11.27 1.93 -16.93
CA ALA A 299 12.22 1.98 -18.04
C ALA A 299 12.09 0.73 -18.90
N PRO A 300 12.10 0.85 -20.25
CA PRO A 300 11.99 -0.28 -21.17
C PRO A 300 13.31 -1.08 -21.24
N LEU A 301 13.63 -1.79 -20.18
CA LEU A 301 14.84 -2.60 -20.07
C LEU A 301 14.49 -4.08 -20.00
N PRO A 302 15.30 -4.97 -20.60
CA PRO A 302 15.02 -6.41 -20.62
C PRO A 302 15.08 -7.05 -19.22
N CYS A 303 15.59 -6.34 -18.20
CA CYS A 303 15.72 -6.79 -16.83
C CYS A 303 14.75 -6.10 -15.86
N THR A 304 13.67 -5.49 -16.32
CA THR A 304 12.75 -4.75 -15.45
C THR A 304 12.07 -5.61 -14.40
N ASP A 305 11.79 -6.88 -14.68
CA ASP A 305 11.21 -7.82 -13.72
C ASP A 305 12.27 -8.61 -12.92
N CYS A 306 13.41 -7.99 -12.71
CA CYS A 306 14.59 -8.58 -12.05
C CYS A 306 14.32 -8.91 -10.58
N VAL A 307 14.59 -10.15 -10.19
CA VAL A 307 14.49 -10.64 -8.80
C VAL A 307 15.82 -10.50 -8.02
N ALA A 308 16.89 -10.11 -8.70
CA ALA A 308 18.24 -10.00 -8.12
C ALA A 308 18.83 -8.59 -8.32
N PRO A 309 18.25 -7.54 -7.74
CA PRO A 309 18.71 -6.17 -7.90
C PRO A 309 20.15 -5.96 -7.43
N ASP A 310 20.64 -6.75 -6.49
CA ASP A 310 22.01 -6.66 -5.93
C ASP A 310 23.10 -6.94 -6.96
N THR A 311 22.80 -7.66 -8.04
CA THR A 311 23.76 -7.96 -9.11
C THR A 311 23.90 -6.83 -10.13
N CYS A 312 22.96 -5.89 -10.15
CA CYS A 312 22.84 -4.84 -11.15
C CYS A 312 23.53 -3.54 -10.73
N VAL A 313 24.01 -3.43 -9.49
CA VAL A 313 24.25 -2.15 -8.85
C VAL A 313 25.72 -1.74 -8.90
N PRO A 314 26.04 -0.59 -9.49
CA PRO A 314 27.08 0.25 -8.93
C PRO A 314 26.60 0.67 -7.55
N LYS A 315 27.43 0.50 -6.51
CA LYS A 315 27.14 0.67 -5.07
C LYS A 315 26.73 2.09 -4.64
N ASP A 316 25.75 2.66 -5.33
CA ASP A 316 25.34 4.03 -5.23
C ASP A 316 23.89 4.02 -4.69
N SER A 317 23.66 4.55 -3.49
CA SER A 317 22.52 4.30 -2.62
C SER A 317 21.13 4.56 -3.20
N TYR A 318 20.99 5.48 -4.17
CA TYR A 318 19.69 5.82 -4.78
C TYR A 318 19.57 5.38 -6.25
N ARG A 319 20.60 4.77 -6.79
CA ARG A 319 20.75 4.72 -8.24
C ARG A 319 20.78 3.30 -8.74
N ASN A 320 19.64 2.64 -8.65
CA ASN A 320 19.44 1.43 -9.43
C ASN A 320 19.40 1.79 -10.92
N TYR A 321 20.00 0.94 -11.73
CA TYR A 321 20.12 1.20 -13.17
C TYR A 321 18.76 1.39 -13.87
N CYS A 322 17.75 0.59 -13.55
CA CYS A 322 16.42 0.67 -14.16
C CYS A 322 15.68 1.98 -13.78
N VAL A 323 15.71 2.38 -12.50
CA VAL A 323 15.08 3.62 -12.03
C VAL A 323 15.78 4.85 -12.61
N ARG A 324 17.12 4.81 -12.71
CA ARG A 324 17.93 5.91 -13.31
C ARG A 324 17.59 6.18 -14.77
N ARG A 325 17.09 5.18 -15.51
CA ARG A 325 16.70 5.33 -16.92
C ARG A 325 15.37 6.03 -17.12
N ILE A 326 14.58 6.21 -16.09
CA ILE A 326 13.37 7.02 -16.14
C ILE A 326 13.79 8.48 -16.24
N SER A 327 13.43 9.16 -17.33
CA SER A 327 13.80 10.56 -17.53
C SER A 327 12.88 11.51 -16.78
N THR A 328 13.41 12.67 -16.39
CA THR A 328 12.64 13.77 -15.80
C THR A 328 11.50 14.22 -16.71
N ASP A 329 11.71 14.25 -18.03
CA ASP A 329 10.68 14.67 -19.00
C ASP A 329 9.50 13.70 -19.04
N GLN A 330 9.74 12.39 -18.98
CA GLN A 330 8.67 11.38 -18.90
C GLN A 330 7.81 11.57 -17.64
N VAL A 331 8.46 11.77 -16.51
CA VAL A 331 7.76 11.95 -15.21
C VAL A 331 6.99 13.27 -15.21
N TYR A 332 7.62 14.36 -15.66
CA TYR A 332 6.96 15.65 -15.74
C TYR A 332 5.77 15.65 -16.71
N ALA A 333 5.89 15.02 -17.87
CA ALA A 333 4.77 14.89 -18.82
C ALA A 333 3.57 14.13 -18.19
N ALA A 334 3.84 13.07 -17.42
CA ALA A 334 2.79 12.34 -16.71
C ALA A 334 2.16 13.19 -15.60
N VAL A 335 2.95 13.90 -14.80
CA VAL A 335 2.44 14.83 -13.77
C VAL A 335 1.57 15.91 -14.38
N ARG A 336 2.03 16.56 -15.47
CA ARG A 336 1.28 17.58 -16.20
C ARG A 336 -0.07 17.03 -16.70
N ALA A 337 -0.06 15.84 -17.31
CA ALA A 337 -1.28 15.21 -17.81
C ALA A 337 -2.30 14.95 -16.68
N GLN A 338 -1.85 14.51 -15.51
CA GLN A 338 -2.74 14.28 -14.36
C GLN A 338 -3.29 15.62 -13.80
N LEU A 339 -2.44 16.63 -13.64
CA LEU A 339 -2.87 17.95 -13.16
C LEU A 339 -3.90 18.59 -14.10
N SER A 340 -3.72 18.47 -15.42
CA SER A 340 -4.67 19.00 -16.42
C SER A 340 -6.02 18.31 -16.35
N ARG A 341 -6.06 16.97 -16.13
CA ARG A 341 -7.32 16.22 -15.97
C ARG A 341 -8.11 16.68 -14.74
N VAL A 342 -7.43 16.88 -13.62
CA VAL A 342 -8.06 17.33 -12.38
C VAL A 342 -8.60 18.75 -12.51
N SER A 343 -7.90 19.63 -13.19
CA SER A 343 -8.36 21.00 -13.47
C SER A 343 -9.61 21.00 -14.35
N ALA A 344 -9.64 20.18 -15.40
CA ALA A 344 -10.81 20.05 -16.29
C ALA A 344 -12.05 19.44 -15.58
N ALA A 345 -11.86 18.55 -14.59
CA ALA A 345 -12.96 17.96 -13.83
C ALA A 345 -13.54 18.91 -12.75
N ARG A 346 -12.83 20.00 -12.42
CA ARG A 346 -13.27 21.02 -11.44
C ARG A 346 -13.85 22.27 -12.08
N ALA A 347 -13.64 22.47 -13.40
CA ALA A 347 -14.24 23.53 -14.21
C ALA A 347 -15.60 23.13 -14.76
#